data_496a42b8356311f2810e75093b5176c8
#
_entry.id   496a42b8356311f2810e75093b5176c8
#
_cell.length_a   1.000
_cell.length_b   1.000
_cell.length_c   1.000
_cell.angle_alpha   90.00
_cell.angle_beta   90.00
_cell.angle_gamma   90.00
#
_symmetry.space_group_name_H-M   'P 1'
#
loop_
_entity.id
_entity.type
_entity.pdbx_description
1 polymer ?
#
loop_
_entity_poly.entity_id
_entity_poly.type
_entity_poly.pdbx_seq_one_letter_code
_entity_poly.pdbx_strand_id
1 'polypeptide(L)'
;MPVAVGDRAPEFELLGKLWGADAPTYALSDALAQGGVVLQFFPLPYTGVCEAQMCAVRDHIEDYREAGVTVYGVTGHYPMLLKVWDAEHAFGAEVLADYDHEVSRAYVGLYEDPLPSGLRLATKRAVVGISRDGIVRSVWIGELPGVGPDEQVVAEAISAAKA
;
A
#
# COMPACT_ATOMS: atom_id res chain seq x y z
N MET A 1 4.58 -5.53 15.99
CA MET A 1 5.56 -4.44 15.76
C MET A 1 5.61 -4.15 14.28
N PRO A 2 5.64 -2.90 13.85
CA PRO A 2 5.86 -2.55 12.45
C PRO A 2 7.16 -3.10 11.91
N VAL A 3 7.22 -3.35 10.61
CA VAL A 3 8.47 -3.76 9.97
C VAL A 3 9.51 -2.65 10.05
N ALA A 4 10.77 -3.04 10.04
CA ALA A 4 11.92 -2.13 9.99
C ALA A 4 12.79 -2.46 8.77
N VAL A 5 13.63 -1.51 8.38
CA VAL A 5 14.63 -1.74 7.33
C VAL A 5 15.55 -2.89 7.75
N GLY A 6 15.71 -3.86 6.85
CA GLY A 6 16.48 -5.08 7.09
C GLY A 6 15.64 -6.30 7.43
N ASP A 7 14.39 -6.11 7.81
CA ASP A 7 13.48 -7.23 8.07
C ASP A 7 13.11 -7.96 6.78
N ARG A 8 12.80 -9.24 6.90
CA ARG A 8 12.12 -9.95 5.83
C ARG A 8 10.67 -9.49 5.80
N ALA A 9 10.21 -9.07 4.63
CA ALA A 9 8.83 -8.63 4.44
C ALA A 9 7.86 -9.78 4.72
N PRO A 10 6.84 -9.59 5.58
CA PRO A 10 5.80 -10.60 5.80
C PRO A 10 5.07 -10.95 4.50
N GLU A 11 4.90 -12.24 4.23
CA GLU A 11 4.12 -12.71 3.08
C GLU A 11 2.65 -12.36 3.24
N PHE A 12 1.99 -12.09 2.13
CA PHE A 12 0.54 -11.88 2.11
C PHE A 12 -0.06 -12.39 0.82
N GLU A 13 -1.35 -12.65 0.85
CA GLU A 13 -2.18 -12.92 -0.32
C GLU A 13 -3.52 -12.22 -0.11
N LEU A 14 -3.82 -11.23 -0.92
CA LEU A 14 -4.99 -10.37 -0.77
C LEU A 14 -5.80 -10.31 -2.05
N LEU A 15 -7.11 -10.16 -1.90
CA LEU A 15 -7.98 -9.74 -2.99
C LEU A 15 -7.70 -8.28 -3.37
N GLY A 16 -7.92 -7.95 -4.62
CA GLY A 16 -7.97 -6.56 -5.09
C GLY A 16 -9.43 -6.08 -5.18
N LYS A 17 -9.78 -5.48 -6.30
CA LYS A 17 -11.14 -4.94 -6.54
C LYS A 17 -12.17 -5.96 -7.01
N LEU A 18 -11.77 -7.20 -7.26
CA LEU A 18 -12.66 -8.29 -7.66
C LEU A 18 -12.84 -9.27 -6.51
N TRP A 19 -14.00 -9.90 -6.45
CA TRP A 19 -14.33 -10.90 -5.44
C TRP A 19 -15.11 -12.05 -6.06
N GLY A 20 -15.21 -13.16 -5.33
CA GLY A 20 -15.83 -14.40 -5.76
C GLY A 20 -14.83 -15.55 -5.73
N ALA A 21 -15.31 -16.77 -5.94
CA ALA A 21 -14.49 -17.97 -5.83
C ALA A 21 -13.29 -18.01 -6.80
N ASP A 22 -13.47 -17.41 -7.99
CA ASP A 22 -12.45 -17.37 -9.05
C ASP A 22 -11.77 -16.00 -9.17
N ALA A 23 -11.94 -15.10 -8.19
CA ALA A 23 -11.32 -13.80 -8.21
C ALA A 23 -9.79 -13.93 -8.09
N PRO A 24 -9.02 -13.09 -8.82
CA PRO A 24 -7.58 -13.10 -8.68
C PRO A 24 -7.16 -12.62 -7.31
N THR A 25 -6.11 -13.23 -6.76
CA THR A 25 -5.44 -12.78 -5.54
C THR A 25 -4.05 -12.27 -5.90
N TYR A 26 -3.50 -11.45 -5.01
CA TYR A 26 -2.19 -10.84 -5.18
C TYR A 26 -1.30 -11.24 -4.01
N ALA A 27 -0.30 -12.08 -4.31
CA ALA A 27 0.67 -12.53 -3.33
C ALA A 27 1.96 -11.73 -3.45
N LEU A 28 2.58 -11.41 -2.32
CA LEU A 28 3.88 -10.71 -2.31
C LEU A 28 4.93 -11.49 -3.09
N SER A 29 5.02 -12.80 -2.89
CA SER A 29 5.99 -13.67 -3.56
C SER A 29 5.87 -13.61 -5.10
N ASP A 30 4.65 -13.54 -5.63
CA ASP A 30 4.41 -13.42 -7.07
C ASP A 30 4.92 -12.07 -7.62
N ALA A 31 4.69 -10.99 -6.88
CA ALA A 31 5.21 -9.68 -7.25
C ALA A 31 6.73 -9.62 -7.18
N LEU A 32 7.34 -10.21 -6.16
CA LEU A 32 8.80 -10.26 -6.00
C LEU A 32 9.50 -11.08 -7.09
N ALA A 33 8.80 -12.05 -7.67
CA ALA A 33 9.32 -12.80 -8.83
C ALA A 33 9.53 -11.88 -10.06
N GLN A 34 8.80 -10.78 -10.14
CA GLN A 34 8.89 -9.79 -11.22
C GLN A 34 9.90 -8.67 -10.92
N GLY A 35 10.17 -8.37 -9.67
CA GLY A 35 11.03 -7.26 -9.24
C GLY A 35 10.76 -6.83 -7.82
N GLY A 36 11.22 -5.64 -7.46
CA GLY A 36 10.90 -5.06 -6.16
C GLY A 36 9.43 -4.62 -6.05
N VAL A 37 9.00 -4.31 -4.84
CA VAL A 37 7.61 -3.93 -4.54
C VAL A 37 7.58 -2.69 -3.65
N VAL A 38 6.70 -1.76 -3.96
CA VAL A 38 6.35 -0.65 -3.08
C VAL A 38 4.90 -0.83 -2.62
N LEU A 39 4.70 -0.78 -1.31
CA LEU A 39 3.37 -0.82 -0.70
C LEU A 39 2.99 0.58 -0.21
N GLN A 40 1.85 1.06 -0.66
CA GLN A 40 1.26 2.34 -0.25
C GLN A 40 0.07 2.05 0.67
N PHE A 41 0.28 2.13 1.98
CA PHE A 41 -0.78 1.93 2.99
C PHE A 41 -1.51 3.22 3.26
N PHE A 42 -2.84 3.16 3.39
CA PHE A 42 -3.65 4.33 3.72
C PHE A 42 -4.93 3.92 4.47
N PRO A 43 -5.49 4.84 5.30
CA PRO A 43 -6.58 4.47 6.19
C PRO A 43 -7.96 4.39 5.54
N LEU A 44 -8.34 5.38 4.72
CA LEU A 44 -9.75 5.58 4.33
C LEU A 44 -9.86 6.01 2.86
N PRO A 45 -10.30 5.13 1.94
CA PRO A 45 -10.71 5.54 0.61
C PRO A 45 -11.75 6.68 0.67
N TYR A 46 -11.86 7.46 -0.39
CA TYR A 46 -12.77 8.60 -0.50
C TYR A 46 -12.47 9.77 0.45
N THR A 47 -11.30 9.81 1.08
CA THR A 47 -10.87 10.95 1.87
C THR A 47 -9.71 11.68 1.19
N GLY A 48 -9.63 13.00 1.37
CA GLY A 48 -8.77 13.87 0.57
C GLY A 48 -7.29 13.45 0.51
N VAL A 49 -6.67 13.14 1.67
CA VAL A 49 -5.24 12.77 1.71
C VAL A 49 -5.01 11.38 1.10
N CYS A 50 -5.93 10.45 1.31
CA CYS A 50 -5.83 9.10 0.74
C CYS A 50 -6.01 9.12 -0.78
N GLU A 51 -6.95 9.90 -1.28
CA GLU A 51 -7.10 10.11 -2.73
C GLU A 51 -5.86 10.77 -3.33
N ALA A 52 -5.32 11.79 -2.68
CA ALA A 52 -4.09 12.45 -3.13
C ALA A 52 -2.92 11.47 -3.19
N GLN A 53 -2.78 10.59 -2.20
CA GLN A 53 -1.74 9.57 -2.18
C GLN A 53 -1.86 8.61 -3.37
N MET A 54 -3.04 8.08 -3.63
CA MET A 54 -3.24 7.14 -4.73
C MET A 54 -3.27 7.83 -6.11
N CYS A 55 -3.76 9.06 -6.19
CA CYS A 55 -3.65 9.85 -7.42
C CYS A 55 -2.19 10.17 -7.76
N ALA A 56 -1.34 10.40 -6.77
CA ALA A 56 0.09 10.56 -6.98
C ALA A 56 0.73 9.27 -7.53
N VAL A 57 0.31 8.10 -7.06
CA VAL A 57 0.73 6.81 -7.64
C VAL A 57 0.34 6.75 -9.10
N ARG A 58 -0.91 7.08 -9.45
CA ARG A 58 -1.40 7.11 -10.84
C ARG A 58 -0.56 8.04 -11.71
N ASP A 59 -0.32 9.26 -11.23
CA ASP A 59 0.35 10.31 -12.01
C ASP A 59 1.85 9.99 -12.21
N HIS A 60 2.44 9.17 -11.34
CA HIS A 60 3.85 8.75 -11.40
C HIS A 60 4.03 7.27 -11.69
N ILE A 61 3.02 6.60 -12.26
CA ILE A 61 3.07 5.14 -12.49
C ILE A 61 4.25 4.71 -13.35
N GLU A 62 4.68 5.56 -14.29
CA GLU A 62 5.82 5.25 -15.15
C GLU A 62 7.14 5.17 -14.37
N ASP A 63 7.30 5.92 -13.29
CA ASP A 63 8.50 5.85 -12.45
C ASP A 63 8.67 4.44 -11.85
N TYR A 64 7.55 3.83 -11.43
CA TYR A 64 7.55 2.45 -10.94
C TYR A 64 7.87 1.46 -12.06
N ARG A 65 7.27 1.62 -13.24
CA ARG A 65 7.50 0.74 -14.40
C ARG A 65 8.94 0.78 -14.88
N GLU A 66 9.50 1.97 -15.01
CA GLU A 66 10.89 2.16 -15.42
C GLU A 66 11.87 1.55 -14.42
N ALA A 67 11.55 1.59 -13.15
CA ALA A 67 12.35 0.97 -12.10
C ALA A 67 12.17 -0.56 -12.03
N GLY A 68 11.21 -1.14 -12.73
CA GLY A 68 10.87 -2.56 -12.62
C GLY A 68 10.23 -2.91 -11.28
N VAL A 69 9.52 -1.96 -10.67
CA VAL A 69 8.91 -2.08 -9.35
C VAL A 69 7.40 -2.16 -9.47
N THR A 70 6.81 -3.15 -8.81
CA THR A 70 5.35 -3.25 -8.67
C THR A 70 4.90 -2.36 -7.51
N VAL A 71 3.81 -1.60 -7.70
CA VAL A 71 3.19 -0.81 -6.64
C VAL A 71 1.80 -1.32 -6.33
N TYR A 72 1.50 -1.47 -5.04
CA TYR A 72 0.17 -1.79 -4.54
C TYR A 72 -0.28 -0.74 -3.53
N GLY A 73 -1.55 -0.31 -3.64
CA GLY A 73 -2.24 0.32 -2.52
C GLY A 73 -2.76 -0.77 -1.57
N VAL A 74 -2.72 -0.54 -0.28
CA VAL A 74 -3.23 -1.50 0.73
C VAL A 74 -4.07 -0.73 1.75
N THR A 75 -5.30 -1.18 1.95
CA THR A 75 -6.22 -0.55 2.90
C THR A 75 -7.18 -1.56 3.51
N GLY A 76 -7.63 -1.30 4.72
CA GLY A 76 -8.50 -2.19 5.49
C GLY A 76 -9.97 -2.13 5.07
N HIS A 77 -10.26 -2.27 3.78
CA HIS A 77 -11.60 -2.21 3.22
C HIS A 77 -11.91 -3.38 2.30
N TYR A 78 -13.20 -3.57 1.98
CA TYR A 78 -13.66 -4.67 1.14
C TYR A 78 -13.49 -4.36 -0.35
N PRO A 79 -13.33 -5.42 -1.20
CA PRO A 79 -13.13 -5.26 -2.64
C PRO A 79 -14.20 -4.42 -3.35
N MET A 80 -15.45 -4.52 -2.93
CA MET A 80 -16.58 -3.78 -3.54
C MET A 80 -16.36 -2.28 -3.51
N LEU A 81 -15.89 -1.75 -2.37
CA LEU A 81 -15.57 -0.34 -2.21
C LEU A 81 -14.41 0.06 -3.11
N LEU A 82 -13.37 -0.75 -3.16
CA LEU A 82 -12.18 -0.48 -3.95
C LEU A 82 -12.47 -0.49 -5.46
N LYS A 83 -13.38 -1.35 -5.90
CA LYS A 83 -13.81 -1.41 -7.31
C LYS A 83 -14.44 -0.10 -7.76
N VAL A 84 -15.36 0.43 -6.96
CA VAL A 84 -16.05 1.70 -7.28
C VAL A 84 -15.05 2.86 -7.26
N TRP A 85 -14.20 2.89 -6.26
CA TRP A 85 -13.21 3.95 -6.10
C TRP A 85 -12.17 3.98 -7.24
N ASP A 86 -11.67 2.80 -7.64
CA ASP A 86 -10.75 2.68 -8.77
C ASP A 86 -11.42 3.08 -10.09
N ALA A 87 -12.69 2.72 -10.29
CA ALA A 87 -13.44 3.09 -11.49
C ALA A 87 -13.56 4.61 -11.65
N GLU A 88 -13.67 5.34 -10.55
CA GLU A 88 -13.74 6.81 -10.56
C GLU A 88 -12.40 7.48 -10.87
N HIS A 89 -11.29 6.87 -10.46
CA HIS A 89 -9.96 7.49 -10.50
C HIS A 89 -8.99 6.86 -11.50
N ALA A 90 -9.19 5.58 -11.86
CA ALA A 90 -8.28 4.82 -12.72
C ALA A 90 -6.82 4.92 -12.24
N PHE A 91 -6.53 4.41 -11.05
CA PHE A 91 -5.20 4.55 -10.42
C PHE A 91 -4.05 3.92 -11.20
N GLY A 92 -4.33 2.91 -12.02
CA GLY A 92 -3.29 2.21 -12.79
C GLY A 92 -2.45 1.24 -11.97
N ALA A 93 -2.69 1.17 -10.67
CA ALA A 93 -2.11 0.22 -9.74
C ALA A 93 -3.23 -0.52 -9.01
N GLU A 94 -3.01 -1.78 -8.63
CA GLU A 94 -3.99 -2.52 -7.84
C GLU A 94 -4.05 -1.96 -6.42
N VAL A 95 -5.27 -1.82 -5.91
CA VAL A 95 -5.53 -1.52 -4.50
C VAL A 95 -6.02 -2.80 -3.84
N LEU A 96 -5.30 -3.25 -2.83
CA LEU A 96 -5.54 -4.54 -2.18
C LEU A 96 -6.41 -4.40 -0.93
N ALA A 97 -7.31 -5.36 -0.75
CA ALA A 97 -8.34 -5.35 0.28
C ALA A 97 -7.86 -6.12 1.52
N ASP A 98 -7.26 -5.41 2.46
CA ASP A 98 -6.84 -5.94 3.76
C ASP A 98 -7.96 -5.78 4.81
N TYR A 99 -9.15 -6.31 4.50
CA TYR A 99 -10.38 -6.05 5.25
C TYR A 99 -10.36 -6.55 6.70
N ASP A 100 -9.52 -7.51 7.04
CA ASP A 100 -9.31 -7.99 8.41
C ASP A 100 -8.13 -7.30 9.10
N HIS A 101 -7.42 -6.42 8.42
CA HIS A 101 -6.27 -5.66 8.88
C HIS A 101 -5.04 -6.52 9.28
N GLU A 102 -4.97 -7.76 8.88
CA GLU A 102 -3.83 -8.63 9.24
C GLU A 102 -2.52 -8.13 8.63
N VAL A 103 -2.54 -7.76 7.34
CA VAL A 103 -1.35 -7.24 6.66
C VAL A 103 -0.96 -5.87 7.20
N SER A 104 -1.93 -4.99 7.40
CA SER A 104 -1.68 -3.68 8.01
C SER A 104 -1.02 -3.81 9.38
N ARG A 105 -1.52 -4.71 10.23
CA ARG A 105 -0.92 -4.95 11.55
C ARG A 105 0.50 -5.48 11.46
N ALA A 106 0.75 -6.39 10.53
CA ALA A 106 2.08 -6.99 10.35
C ALA A 106 3.11 -5.96 9.85
N TYR A 107 2.70 -5.04 8.98
CA TYR A 107 3.62 -4.09 8.34
C TYR A 107 3.75 -2.77 9.06
N VAL A 108 2.64 -2.11 9.39
CA VAL A 108 2.65 -0.70 9.77
C VAL A 108 1.86 -0.37 11.03
N GLY A 109 0.96 -1.26 11.42
CA GLY A 109 0.06 -1.02 12.55
C GLY A 109 -1.19 -0.23 12.18
N LEU A 110 -2.01 0.03 13.18
CA LEU A 110 -3.27 0.75 13.04
C LEU A 110 -3.24 2.01 13.91
N TYR A 111 -4.00 3.03 13.50
CA TYR A 111 -4.28 4.16 14.37
C TYR A 111 -5.22 3.70 15.49
N GLU A 112 -4.69 3.59 16.70
CA GLU A 112 -5.45 3.12 17.87
C GLU A 112 -6.34 4.21 18.46
N ASP A 113 -5.83 5.45 18.47
CA ASP A 113 -6.62 6.61 18.87
C ASP A 113 -7.62 6.99 17.79
N PRO A 114 -8.78 7.56 18.19
CA PRO A 114 -9.73 8.02 17.20
C PRO A 114 -9.13 9.03 16.22
N LEU A 115 -9.39 8.81 14.93
CA LEU A 115 -9.14 9.80 13.91
C LEU A 115 -10.00 11.05 14.16
N PRO A 116 -9.70 12.21 13.53
CA PRO A 116 -10.58 13.38 13.60
C PRO A 116 -12.03 13.09 13.24
N SER A 117 -12.27 12.07 12.42
CA SER A 117 -13.61 11.58 12.06
C SER A 117 -14.30 10.79 13.18
N GLY A 118 -13.62 10.46 14.27
CA GLY A 118 -14.10 9.57 15.32
C GLY A 118 -13.89 8.07 15.04
N LEU A 119 -13.38 7.71 13.87
CA LEU A 119 -13.11 6.32 13.50
C LEU A 119 -11.84 5.81 14.17
N ARG A 120 -11.79 4.51 14.43
CA ARG A 120 -10.67 3.83 15.09
C ARG A 120 -10.22 2.64 14.28
N LEU A 121 -9.02 2.15 14.59
CA LEU A 121 -8.43 0.94 14.02
C LEU A 121 -8.28 1.01 12.50
N ALA A 122 -8.03 2.19 11.96
CA ALA A 122 -7.72 2.37 10.55
C ALA A 122 -6.24 2.08 10.29
N THR A 123 -5.94 1.54 9.12
CA THR A 123 -4.57 1.29 8.66
C THR A 123 -3.74 2.56 8.74
N LYS A 124 -2.56 2.50 9.34
CA LYS A 124 -1.63 3.64 9.34
C LYS A 124 -1.19 3.95 7.91
N ARG A 125 -1.09 5.25 7.61
CA ARG A 125 -0.54 5.71 6.35
C ARG A 125 0.95 5.43 6.32
N ALA A 126 1.41 4.74 5.27
CA ALA A 126 2.82 4.37 5.18
C ALA A 126 3.24 4.09 3.74
N VAL A 127 4.54 4.16 3.50
CA VAL A 127 5.18 3.70 2.27
C VAL A 127 6.30 2.76 2.64
N VAL A 128 6.26 1.55 2.09
CA VAL A 128 7.25 0.50 2.37
C VAL A 128 7.85 0.03 1.05
N GLY A 129 9.17 0.10 0.92
CA GLY A 129 9.92 -0.41 -0.22
C GLY A 129 10.57 -1.75 0.11
N ILE A 130 10.34 -2.74 -0.74
CA ILE A 130 10.82 -4.12 -0.58
C ILE A 130 11.63 -4.49 -1.82
N SER A 131 12.89 -4.88 -1.64
CA SER A 131 13.72 -5.35 -2.73
C SER A 131 13.32 -6.76 -3.16
N ARG A 132 13.74 -7.14 -4.37
CA ARG A 132 13.39 -8.42 -5.00
C ARG A 132 13.70 -9.65 -4.14
N ASP A 133 14.70 -9.56 -3.27
CA ASP A 133 15.07 -10.63 -2.33
C ASP A 133 14.12 -10.73 -1.11
N GLY A 134 13.08 -9.91 -1.06
CA GLY A 134 12.07 -9.90 0.00
C GLY A 134 12.49 -9.18 1.26
N ILE A 135 13.49 -8.33 1.19
CA ILE A 135 13.96 -7.54 2.34
C ILE A 135 13.41 -6.13 2.28
N VAL A 136 12.90 -5.66 3.40
CA VAL A 136 12.43 -4.27 3.57
C VAL A 136 13.63 -3.33 3.49
N ARG A 137 13.60 -2.39 2.55
CA ARG A 137 14.70 -1.45 2.31
C ARG A 137 14.37 -0.01 2.65
N SER A 138 13.09 0.34 2.68
CA SER A 138 12.66 1.64 3.17
C SER A 138 11.32 1.54 3.88
N VAL A 139 11.14 2.37 4.91
CA VAL A 139 9.88 2.46 5.67
C VAL A 139 9.65 3.93 6.01
N TRP A 140 8.49 4.42 5.65
CA TRP A 140 7.97 5.69 6.15
C TRP A 140 6.57 5.44 6.71
N ILE A 141 6.32 5.86 7.93
CA ILE A 141 5.02 5.75 8.59
C ILE A 141 4.57 7.13 9.00
N GLY A 142 3.40 7.55 8.51
CA GLY A 142 2.77 8.81 8.91
C GLY A 142 2.14 8.68 10.28
N GLU A 143 2.73 9.32 11.28
CA GLU A 143 2.17 9.33 12.65
C GLU A 143 0.87 10.12 12.73
N LEU A 144 0.69 11.09 11.83
CA LEU A 144 -0.54 11.89 11.73
C LEU A 144 -1.30 11.48 10.45
N PRO A 145 -2.57 11.08 10.57
CA PRO A 145 -3.34 10.58 9.42
C PRO A 145 -3.57 11.64 8.33
N GLY A 146 -3.53 12.91 8.68
CA GLY A 146 -3.71 14.02 7.75
C GLY A 146 -2.47 14.43 6.95
N VAL A 147 -1.33 13.77 7.17
CA VAL A 147 -0.07 14.07 6.47
C VAL A 147 0.28 12.91 5.55
N GLY A 148 0.27 13.15 4.23
CA GLY A 148 0.66 12.18 3.23
C GLY A 148 2.17 12.11 3.01
N PRO A 149 2.66 11.07 2.32
CA PRO A 149 4.06 10.98 1.93
C PRO A 149 4.37 12.06 0.88
N ASP A 150 5.52 12.70 1.01
CA ASP A 150 5.99 13.62 -0.03
C ASP A 150 6.67 12.86 -1.18
N GLU A 151 7.01 13.59 -2.25
CA GLU A 151 7.63 13.00 -3.44
C GLU A 151 8.98 12.35 -3.12
N GLN A 152 9.74 12.89 -2.17
CA GLN A 152 11.04 12.34 -1.78
C GLN A 152 10.88 10.98 -1.11
N VAL A 153 9.91 10.82 -0.21
CA VAL A 153 9.59 9.54 0.45
C VAL A 153 9.29 8.47 -0.59
N VAL A 154 8.46 8.80 -1.56
CA VAL A 154 8.07 7.86 -2.63
C VAL A 154 9.26 7.52 -3.52
N ALA A 155 10.06 8.51 -3.92
CA ALA A 155 11.25 8.30 -4.73
C ALA A 155 12.29 7.41 -4.03
N GLU A 156 12.49 7.59 -2.74
CA GLU A 156 13.36 6.75 -1.91
C GLU A 156 12.85 5.31 -1.85
N ALA A 157 11.54 5.11 -1.70
CA ALA A 157 10.94 3.78 -1.68
C ALA A 157 11.12 3.05 -3.01
N ILE A 158 10.92 3.73 -4.14
CA ILE A 158 11.12 3.16 -5.48
C ILE A 158 12.61 2.79 -5.66
N SER A 159 13.51 3.69 -5.32
CA SER A 159 14.95 3.46 -5.43
C SER A 159 15.41 2.29 -4.57
N ALA A 160 14.91 2.21 -3.34
CA ALA A 160 15.23 1.13 -2.40
C ALA A 160 14.68 -0.23 -2.89
N ALA A 161 13.48 -0.25 -3.43
CA ALA A 161 12.85 -1.47 -3.97
C ALA A 161 13.54 -1.98 -5.23
N LYS A 162 14.11 -1.09 -6.01
CA LYS A 162 14.86 -1.41 -7.25
C LYS A 162 16.14 -2.20 -6.97
N ALA A 163 16.71 -2.02 -5.81
CA ALA A 163 18.03 -2.58 -5.45
C ALA A 163 18.07 -4.12 -5.42
#